data_1da0e256f41358814ed6871e33a3b0a4
#
_entry.id   1da0e256f41358814ed6871e33a3b0a4
#
_cell.length_a   1.000
_cell.length_b   1.000
_cell.length_c   1.000
_cell.angle_alpha   90.00
_cell.angle_beta   90.00
_cell.angle_gamma   90.00
#
_symmetry.space_group_name_H-M   'P 1'
#
loop_
_entity.id
_entity.type
_entity.pdbx_description
1 polymer ?
#
loop_
_entity_poly.entity_id
_entity_poly.type
_entity_poly.pdbx_seq_one_letter_code
_entity_poly.pdbx_strand_id
1 'polypeptide(L)'
;MSSRFYDMSYPQYTVHDVSVLTGLTPQTIRYYDSIGVVVPQRGAQGQRLYSYYDVLNLVRRSLYKAQGFSLQETEQVLSGAITPRLGALLEEKRADIEEKQRALRLAQFNLDRLSAQLDRLGVCRGRVMYLERPACWHVPYSRDGHICFEEASRAAHSSCGSAFAFSFSLPAVGEADDCVDWDVTMPSPFAEELGFTDLPGAVFVPARYCLYTVVETPGMDFLRREALRPLYDFAAQQNLTPEGTVYGRDIVNAASDGAVLRYYEVWLPVRETQGYPRLLRLKTTVSCWRLR
;
A
#
# COMPACT_ATOMS: atom_id res chain seq x y z
N MET A 1 15.45 -13.57 45.87
CA MET A 1 16.60 -14.45 45.56
C MET A 1 17.56 -13.72 44.61
N SER A 2 18.30 -12.73 45.10
CA SER A 2 19.06 -11.87 44.18
C SER A 2 20.46 -11.48 44.66
N SER A 3 21.20 -12.38 45.29
CA SER A 3 22.55 -12.00 45.79
C SER A 3 23.71 -12.92 45.37
N ARG A 4 23.57 -13.79 44.39
CA ARG A 4 24.59 -14.78 44.05
C ARG A 4 25.40 -14.49 42.79
N PHE A 5 25.21 -13.41 42.05
CA PHE A 5 25.84 -13.20 40.75
C PHE A 5 26.68 -11.95 40.60
N TYR A 6 26.97 -11.25 41.71
CA TYR A 6 27.93 -10.14 41.70
C TYR A 6 29.32 -10.65 42.18
N ASP A 7 29.91 -11.57 41.41
CA ASP A 7 31.32 -11.87 41.59
C ASP A 7 32.15 -10.71 41.03
N MET A 8 32.89 -10.04 41.89
CA MET A 8 33.75 -8.92 41.55
C MET A 8 34.90 -9.27 40.57
N SER A 9 35.01 -10.53 40.17
CA SER A 9 35.96 -11.01 39.16
C SER A 9 35.59 -10.70 37.73
N TYR A 10 34.33 -10.30 37.45
CA TYR A 10 33.88 -9.99 36.09
C TYR A 10 33.97 -8.50 35.75
N PRO A 11 34.28 -8.15 34.51
CA PRO A 11 34.27 -6.76 34.04
C PRO A 11 32.94 -6.06 34.32
N GLN A 12 33.02 -4.80 34.75
CA GLN A 12 31.89 -3.92 34.92
C GLN A 12 31.83 -2.93 33.76
N TYR A 13 30.62 -2.60 33.32
CA TYR A 13 30.37 -1.81 32.14
C TYR A 13 29.65 -0.50 32.54
N THR A 14 30.04 0.61 31.92
CA THR A 14 29.33 1.89 32.06
C THR A 14 28.05 1.89 31.23
N VAL A 15 27.18 2.87 31.46
CA VAL A 15 25.97 3.04 30.63
C VAL A 15 26.31 3.24 29.13
N HIS A 16 27.45 3.84 28.85
CA HIS A 16 27.96 4.01 27.49
C HIS A 16 28.33 2.65 26.85
N ASP A 17 29.10 1.84 27.56
CA ASP A 17 29.49 0.52 27.07
C ASP A 17 28.27 -0.37 26.82
N VAL A 18 27.32 -0.34 27.76
CA VAL A 18 26.04 -1.08 27.60
C VAL A 18 25.26 -0.57 26.39
N SER A 19 25.23 0.73 26.14
CA SER A 19 24.58 1.29 24.97
C SER A 19 25.19 0.78 23.67
N VAL A 20 26.51 0.76 23.59
CA VAL A 20 27.24 0.25 22.41
C VAL A 20 27.00 -1.26 22.21
N LEU A 21 27.05 -2.05 23.29
CA LEU A 21 26.91 -3.49 23.23
C LEU A 21 25.48 -3.98 22.93
N THR A 22 24.49 -3.22 23.36
CA THR A 22 23.07 -3.64 23.25
C THR A 22 22.28 -2.93 22.16
N GLY A 23 22.81 -1.83 21.60
CA GLY A 23 22.08 -0.94 20.69
C GLY A 23 20.96 -0.14 21.38
N LEU A 24 20.80 -0.26 22.70
CA LEU A 24 19.80 0.50 23.45
C LEU A 24 20.32 1.93 23.72
N THR A 25 19.41 2.91 23.70
CA THR A 25 19.80 4.29 24.07
C THR A 25 20.14 4.37 25.57
N PRO A 26 21.05 5.25 25.98
CA PRO A 26 21.31 5.49 27.40
C PRO A 26 20.06 5.82 28.22
N GLN A 27 19.08 6.48 27.61
CA GLN A 27 17.80 6.77 28.22
C GLN A 27 16.99 5.48 28.49
N THR A 28 16.92 4.58 27.52
CA THR A 28 16.25 3.28 27.68
C THR A 28 16.90 2.44 28.78
N ILE A 29 18.24 2.43 28.86
CA ILE A 29 18.99 1.69 29.89
C ILE A 29 18.67 2.25 31.28
N ARG A 30 18.65 3.60 31.44
CA ARG A 30 18.29 4.25 32.69
C ARG A 30 16.82 4.01 33.08
N TYR A 31 15.93 3.96 32.10
CA TYR A 31 14.53 3.59 32.31
C TYR A 31 14.43 2.15 32.84
N TYR A 32 15.17 1.20 32.28
CA TYR A 32 15.20 -0.18 32.76
C TYR A 32 15.75 -0.30 34.19
N ASP A 33 16.73 0.53 34.58
CA ASP A 33 17.18 0.65 35.96
C ASP A 33 16.04 1.18 36.86
N SER A 34 15.32 2.24 36.43
CA SER A 34 14.27 2.86 37.24
C SER A 34 13.06 1.94 37.52
N ILE A 35 12.79 0.99 36.63
CA ILE A 35 11.69 0.01 36.78
C ILE A 35 12.17 -1.37 37.27
N GLY A 36 13.45 -1.49 37.65
CA GLY A 36 14.01 -2.70 38.26
C GLY A 36 14.26 -3.86 37.29
N VAL A 37 14.28 -3.63 35.99
CA VAL A 37 14.64 -4.64 34.96
C VAL A 37 16.12 -5.02 35.06
N VAL A 38 16.97 -4.04 35.37
CA VAL A 38 18.38 -4.21 35.75
C VAL A 38 18.66 -3.38 36.99
N VAL A 39 19.59 -3.85 37.80
CA VAL A 39 19.94 -3.15 39.07
C VAL A 39 21.47 -2.93 39.09
N PRO A 40 21.96 -1.86 38.42
CA PRO A 40 23.39 -1.59 38.37
C PRO A 40 23.95 -1.24 39.74
N GLN A 41 25.20 -1.60 39.99
CA GLN A 41 25.94 -1.15 41.14
C GLN A 41 26.30 0.34 41.02
N ARG A 42 26.60 0.99 42.17
CA ARG A 42 27.13 2.35 42.19
C ARG A 42 28.63 2.28 42.44
N GLY A 43 29.39 2.80 41.50
CA GLY A 43 30.85 2.92 41.65
C GLY A 43 31.19 4.02 42.67
N ALA A 44 32.49 4.15 42.99
CA ALA A 44 33.03 5.05 43.99
C ALA A 44 32.65 6.53 43.74
N GLN A 45 32.39 6.94 42.51
CA GLN A 45 31.98 8.28 42.10
C GLN A 45 30.45 8.39 41.83
N GLY A 46 29.67 7.39 42.28
CA GLY A 46 28.22 7.35 42.09
C GLY A 46 27.72 6.94 40.69
N GLN A 47 28.63 6.65 39.75
CA GLN A 47 28.31 6.17 38.40
C GLN A 47 27.67 4.81 38.45
N ARG A 48 26.76 4.54 37.46
CA ARG A 48 26.13 3.23 37.23
C ARG A 48 27.13 2.26 36.61
N LEU A 49 27.28 1.11 37.21
CA LEU A 49 28.14 0.03 36.74
C LEU A 49 27.28 -1.25 36.58
N TYR A 50 27.24 -1.75 35.37
CA TYR A 50 26.47 -2.93 34.99
C TYR A 50 27.36 -4.17 34.95
N SER A 51 26.90 -5.27 35.51
CA SER A 51 27.58 -6.53 35.44
C SER A 51 27.52 -7.17 34.06
N TYR A 52 28.36 -8.14 33.79
CA TYR A 52 28.29 -8.99 32.60
C TYR A 52 26.86 -9.58 32.39
N TYR A 53 26.21 -10.03 33.45
CA TYR A 53 24.87 -10.60 33.39
C TYR A 53 23.81 -9.55 33.06
N ASP A 54 23.96 -8.33 33.55
CA ASP A 54 23.06 -7.23 33.18
C ASP A 54 23.15 -6.95 31.69
N VAL A 55 24.35 -6.92 31.11
CA VAL A 55 24.56 -6.73 29.69
C VAL A 55 23.89 -7.85 28.89
N LEU A 56 24.14 -9.11 29.25
CA LEU A 56 23.49 -10.26 28.55
C LEU A 56 21.98 -10.21 28.65
N ASN A 57 21.44 -9.85 29.79
CA ASN A 57 20.00 -9.71 29.98
C ASN A 57 19.43 -8.59 29.12
N LEU A 58 20.12 -7.46 29.00
CA LEU A 58 19.71 -6.36 28.14
C LEU A 58 19.81 -6.72 26.66
N VAL A 59 20.86 -7.44 26.25
CA VAL A 59 20.98 -7.97 24.87
C VAL A 59 19.77 -8.87 24.53
N ARG A 60 19.45 -9.83 25.40
CA ARG A 60 18.28 -10.70 25.18
C ARG A 60 16.99 -9.90 25.02
N ARG A 61 16.76 -8.89 25.87
CA ARG A 61 15.58 -8.02 25.79
C ARG A 61 15.56 -7.19 24.51
N SER A 62 16.71 -6.71 24.07
CA SER A 62 16.76 -5.94 22.81
C SER A 62 16.42 -6.82 21.60
N LEU A 63 16.82 -8.10 21.60
CA LEU A 63 16.47 -9.05 20.55
C LEU A 63 14.94 -9.29 20.49
N TYR A 64 14.29 -9.53 21.64
CA TYR A 64 12.84 -9.71 21.68
C TYR A 64 12.10 -8.42 21.28
N LYS A 65 12.57 -7.27 21.74
CA LYS A 65 12.00 -5.96 21.35
C LYS A 65 12.08 -5.76 19.83
N ALA A 66 13.19 -6.12 19.19
CA ALA A 66 13.33 -6.05 17.74
C ALA A 66 12.34 -6.95 16.98
N GLN A 67 11.87 -8.02 17.63
CA GLN A 67 10.83 -8.92 17.10
C GLN A 67 9.40 -8.46 17.43
N GLY A 68 9.24 -7.27 18.04
CA GLY A 68 7.92 -6.71 18.35
C GLY A 68 7.33 -7.13 19.69
N PHE A 69 8.11 -7.75 20.58
CA PHE A 69 7.65 -8.04 21.94
C PHE A 69 7.66 -6.79 22.81
N SER A 70 6.61 -6.60 23.57
CA SER A 70 6.56 -5.62 24.66
C SER A 70 7.48 -6.05 25.80
N LEU A 71 7.77 -5.15 26.74
CA LEU A 71 8.60 -5.47 27.92
C LEU A 71 7.95 -6.58 28.75
N GLN A 72 6.63 -6.52 28.96
CA GLN A 72 5.89 -7.52 29.72
C GLN A 72 5.92 -8.90 29.07
N GLU A 73 5.73 -8.97 27.75
CA GLU A 73 5.83 -10.21 26.99
C GLU A 73 7.26 -10.77 27.02
N THR A 74 8.27 -9.91 26.92
CA THR A 74 9.67 -10.29 27.05
C THR A 74 9.97 -10.93 28.41
N GLU A 75 9.46 -10.38 29.49
CA GLU A 75 9.61 -10.97 30.83
C GLU A 75 8.92 -12.34 30.93
N GLN A 76 7.76 -12.52 30.31
CA GLN A 76 7.08 -13.82 30.25
C GLN A 76 7.94 -14.87 29.54
N VAL A 77 8.57 -14.51 28.42
CA VAL A 77 9.46 -15.41 27.67
C VAL A 77 10.72 -15.73 28.48
N LEU A 78 11.33 -14.72 29.10
CA LEU A 78 12.59 -14.88 29.86
C LEU A 78 12.42 -15.59 31.20
N SER A 79 11.20 -15.61 31.78
CA SER A 79 10.91 -16.32 33.01
C SER A 79 11.00 -17.86 32.87
N GLY A 80 11.14 -18.37 31.65
CA GLY A 80 11.37 -19.80 31.37
C GLY A 80 10.15 -20.69 31.51
N ALA A 81 8.97 -20.12 31.75
CA ALA A 81 7.71 -20.88 31.79
C ALA A 81 7.27 -21.23 30.36
N ILE A 82 7.65 -22.42 29.89
CA ILE A 82 7.09 -22.99 28.65
C ILE A 82 5.63 -23.32 28.94
N THR A 83 4.73 -22.44 28.59
CA THR A 83 3.30 -22.58 28.79
C THR A 83 2.56 -22.56 27.46
N PRO A 84 1.36 -23.11 27.35
CA PRO A 84 0.48 -22.94 26.18
C PRO A 84 0.29 -21.46 25.78
N ARG A 85 0.35 -20.56 26.77
CA ARG A 85 0.27 -19.12 26.57
C ARG A 85 1.46 -18.57 25.77
N LEU A 86 2.67 -19.11 25.91
CA LEU A 86 3.84 -18.72 25.14
C LEU A 86 3.65 -19.11 23.66
N GLY A 87 3.12 -20.30 23.38
CA GLY A 87 2.78 -20.71 22.01
C GLY A 87 1.79 -19.75 21.35
N ALA A 88 0.71 -19.40 22.05
CA ALA A 88 -0.28 -18.43 21.56
C ALA A 88 0.34 -17.04 21.29
N LEU A 89 1.22 -16.56 22.17
CA LEU A 89 1.93 -15.30 21.99
C LEU A 89 2.82 -15.30 20.73
N LEU A 90 3.51 -16.42 20.47
CA LEU A 90 4.35 -16.53 19.26
C LEU A 90 3.51 -16.51 17.98
N GLU A 91 2.34 -17.18 17.98
CA GLU A 91 1.43 -17.15 16.82
C GLU A 91 0.83 -15.74 16.62
N GLU A 92 0.49 -15.04 17.69
CA GLU A 92 0.06 -13.62 17.61
C GLU A 92 1.15 -12.75 16.97
N LYS A 93 2.42 -12.89 17.40
CA LYS A 93 3.53 -12.13 16.81
C LYS A 93 3.79 -12.48 15.34
N ARG A 94 3.59 -13.73 14.94
CA ARG A 94 3.67 -14.12 13.53
C ARG A 94 2.58 -13.44 12.71
N ALA A 95 1.35 -13.47 13.19
CA ALA A 95 0.23 -12.80 12.52
C ALA A 95 0.47 -11.29 12.36
N ASP A 96 0.97 -10.61 13.39
CA ASP A 96 1.37 -9.19 13.35
C ASP A 96 2.44 -8.92 12.29
N ILE A 97 3.44 -9.80 12.17
CA ILE A 97 4.50 -9.66 11.18
C ILE A 97 3.96 -9.88 9.77
N GLU A 98 3.12 -10.88 9.57
CA GLU A 98 2.49 -11.16 8.28
C GLU A 98 1.59 -10.02 7.81
N GLU A 99 0.85 -9.40 8.74
CA GLU A 99 0.04 -8.21 8.44
C GLU A 99 0.92 -7.02 8.02
N LYS A 100 2.01 -6.75 8.75
CA LYS A 100 2.97 -5.71 8.38
C LYS A 100 3.62 -5.97 7.02
N GLN A 101 3.96 -7.22 6.72
CA GLN A 101 4.51 -7.58 5.42
C GLN A 101 3.49 -7.36 4.29
N ARG A 102 2.21 -7.69 4.51
CA ARG A 102 1.14 -7.37 3.56
C ARG A 102 1.02 -5.88 3.31
N ALA A 103 0.99 -5.08 4.38
CA ALA A 103 0.91 -3.63 4.27
C ALA A 103 2.10 -3.02 3.51
N LEU A 104 3.32 -3.51 3.75
CA LEU A 104 4.52 -3.06 3.04
C LEU A 104 4.49 -3.44 1.55
N ARG A 105 4.10 -4.69 1.21
CA ARG A 105 3.94 -5.10 -0.21
C ARG A 105 2.95 -4.22 -0.94
N LEU A 106 1.85 -3.88 -0.29
CA LEU A 106 0.82 -3.01 -0.85
C LEU A 106 1.31 -1.58 -1.04
N ALA A 107 2.04 -1.04 -0.05
CA ALA A 107 2.65 0.29 -0.17
C ALA A 107 3.65 0.33 -1.34
N GLN A 108 4.50 -0.67 -1.48
CA GLN A 108 5.44 -0.80 -2.59
C GLN A 108 4.69 -0.86 -3.93
N PHE A 109 3.66 -1.71 -4.03
CA PHE A 109 2.85 -1.80 -5.24
C PHE A 109 2.22 -0.44 -5.62
N ASN A 110 1.72 0.33 -4.65
CA ASN A 110 1.14 1.64 -4.91
C ASN A 110 2.19 2.64 -5.41
N LEU A 111 3.40 2.62 -4.86
CA LEU A 111 4.51 3.45 -5.34
C LEU A 111 4.93 3.08 -6.76
N ASP A 112 5.07 1.79 -7.05
CA ASP A 112 5.42 1.30 -8.39
C ASP A 112 4.34 1.69 -9.41
N ARG A 113 3.07 1.58 -9.02
CA ARG A 113 1.93 2.01 -9.83
C ARG A 113 1.98 3.51 -10.12
N LEU A 114 2.21 4.34 -9.11
CA LEU A 114 2.30 5.80 -9.26
C LEU A 114 3.46 6.18 -10.18
N SER A 115 4.63 5.57 -9.99
CA SER A 115 5.79 5.78 -10.87
C SER A 115 5.43 5.49 -12.32
N ALA A 116 4.82 4.33 -12.58
CA ALA A 116 4.40 3.95 -13.91
C ALA A 116 3.32 4.85 -14.52
N GLN A 117 2.44 5.41 -13.70
CA GLN A 117 1.45 6.39 -14.15
C GLN A 117 2.10 7.71 -14.57
N LEU A 118 3.09 8.19 -13.80
CA LEU A 118 3.86 9.39 -14.13
C LEU A 118 4.67 9.20 -15.42
N ASP A 119 5.28 8.03 -15.61
CA ASP A 119 6.00 7.71 -16.86
C ASP A 119 5.04 7.74 -18.06
N ARG A 120 3.85 7.14 -17.91
CA ARG A 120 2.82 7.16 -18.97
C ARG A 120 2.29 8.57 -19.24
N LEU A 121 2.13 9.39 -18.21
CA LEU A 121 1.73 10.79 -18.38
C LEU A 121 2.69 11.53 -19.34
N GLY A 122 4.00 11.36 -19.16
CA GLY A 122 5.00 11.97 -20.03
C GLY A 122 4.96 11.48 -21.49
N VAL A 123 4.60 10.21 -21.73
CA VAL A 123 4.62 9.58 -23.06
C VAL A 123 3.27 9.65 -23.77
N CYS A 124 2.17 9.48 -23.03
CA CYS A 124 0.85 9.22 -23.58
C CYS A 124 -0.08 10.46 -23.59
N ARG A 125 0.32 11.56 -22.98
CA ARG A 125 -0.45 12.80 -23.01
C ARG A 125 -0.69 13.25 -24.46
N GLY A 126 -1.95 13.38 -24.86
CA GLY A 126 -2.35 13.76 -26.21
C GLY A 126 -2.07 12.71 -27.30
N ARG A 127 -1.71 11.48 -26.94
CA ARG A 127 -1.52 10.37 -27.87
C ARG A 127 -2.47 9.23 -27.53
N VAL A 128 -3.06 8.64 -28.56
CA VAL A 128 -3.89 7.44 -28.40
C VAL A 128 -3.04 6.22 -28.71
N MET A 129 -3.09 5.24 -27.81
CA MET A 129 -2.36 3.97 -27.91
C MET A 129 -3.34 2.80 -27.78
N TYR A 130 -2.93 1.61 -28.19
CA TYR A 130 -3.72 0.39 -28.00
C TYR A 130 -3.01 -0.51 -26.98
N LEU A 131 -3.50 -0.50 -25.76
CA LEU A 131 -2.89 -1.17 -24.61
C LEU A 131 -3.87 -2.13 -23.93
N GLU A 132 -3.33 -3.12 -23.26
CA GLU A 132 -4.12 -3.98 -22.39
C GLU A 132 -4.45 -3.27 -21.08
N ARG A 133 -5.75 -3.09 -20.80
CA ARG A 133 -6.23 -2.70 -19.48
C ARG A 133 -6.14 -3.93 -18.56
N PRO A 134 -5.47 -3.83 -17.40
CA PRO A 134 -5.33 -4.97 -16.51
C PRO A 134 -6.67 -5.38 -15.88
N ALA A 135 -6.75 -6.64 -15.46
CA ALA A 135 -7.88 -7.13 -14.69
C ALA A 135 -7.92 -6.47 -13.31
N CYS A 136 -9.09 -5.98 -12.92
CA CYS A 136 -9.31 -5.32 -11.64
C CYS A 136 -10.66 -5.72 -11.05
N TRP A 137 -10.77 -5.65 -9.74
CA TRP A 137 -12.04 -5.65 -9.04
C TRP A 137 -12.48 -4.20 -8.79
N HIS A 138 -13.76 -3.94 -8.93
CA HIS A 138 -14.40 -2.65 -8.75
C HIS A 138 -15.48 -2.76 -7.69
N VAL A 139 -15.55 -1.77 -6.80
CA VAL A 139 -16.66 -1.57 -5.86
C VAL A 139 -17.24 -0.20 -6.11
N PRO A 140 -18.56 -0.08 -6.32
CA PRO A 140 -19.21 1.20 -6.55
C PRO A 140 -18.94 2.19 -5.41
N TYR A 141 -18.57 3.42 -5.76
CA TYR A 141 -18.44 4.51 -4.82
C TYR A 141 -19.51 5.57 -5.05
N SER A 142 -19.82 5.90 -6.30
CA SER A 142 -20.98 6.72 -6.67
C SER A 142 -21.63 6.23 -7.95
N ARG A 143 -22.93 6.46 -8.08
CA ARG A 143 -23.73 6.21 -9.27
C ARG A 143 -24.70 7.35 -9.48
N ASP A 144 -24.82 7.82 -10.71
CA ASP A 144 -25.73 8.91 -11.10
C ASP A 144 -25.60 10.14 -10.17
N GLY A 145 -24.37 10.49 -9.77
CA GLY A 145 -24.08 11.61 -8.87
C GLY A 145 -24.38 11.37 -7.38
N HIS A 146 -24.81 10.17 -6.98
CA HIS A 146 -25.11 9.81 -5.60
C HIS A 146 -24.05 8.85 -5.03
N ILE A 147 -23.62 9.08 -3.79
CA ILE A 147 -22.71 8.16 -3.09
C ILE A 147 -23.44 6.87 -2.73
N CYS A 148 -22.86 5.73 -3.11
CA CYS A 148 -23.25 4.39 -2.70
C CYS A 148 -22.78 4.17 -1.25
N PHE A 149 -23.56 4.66 -0.28
CA PHE A 149 -23.11 4.85 1.10
C PHE A 149 -22.66 3.54 1.77
N GLU A 150 -23.37 2.44 1.56
CA GLU A 150 -23.03 1.16 2.18
C GLU A 150 -21.71 0.62 1.63
N GLU A 151 -21.56 0.57 0.31
CA GLU A 151 -20.36 0.09 -0.38
C GLU A 151 -19.14 0.96 -0.05
N ALA A 152 -19.30 2.28 -0.17
CA ALA A 152 -18.26 3.25 0.13
C ALA A 152 -17.79 3.18 1.59
N SER A 153 -18.73 3.06 2.54
CA SER A 153 -18.43 2.95 3.96
C SER A 153 -17.70 1.64 4.27
N ARG A 154 -18.16 0.52 3.74
CA ARG A 154 -17.51 -0.78 3.94
C ARG A 154 -16.12 -0.83 3.32
N ALA A 155 -15.97 -0.26 2.13
CA ALA A 155 -14.66 -0.12 1.51
C ALA A 155 -13.70 0.68 2.39
N ALA A 156 -14.10 1.86 2.86
CA ALA A 156 -13.27 2.74 3.68
C ALA A 156 -12.83 2.12 5.01
N HIS A 157 -13.65 1.25 5.62
CA HIS A 157 -13.36 0.58 6.89
C HIS A 157 -12.76 -0.82 6.73
N SER A 158 -12.56 -1.28 5.49
CA SER A 158 -11.91 -2.57 5.23
C SER A 158 -10.40 -2.50 5.47
N SER A 159 -9.79 -3.66 5.66
CA SER A 159 -8.32 -3.79 5.78
C SER A 159 -7.56 -3.31 4.54
N CYS A 160 -8.27 -3.17 3.41
CA CYS A 160 -7.73 -2.66 2.16
C CYS A 160 -7.90 -1.14 1.96
N GLY A 161 -8.47 -0.40 2.93
CA GLY A 161 -8.85 1.00 2.76
C GLY A 161 -7.76 1.97 2.33
N SER A 162 -6.49 1.66 2.58
CA SER A 162 -5.34 2.44 2.10
C SER A 162 -4.80 2.01 0.72
N ALA A 163 -5.38 0.97 0.15
CA ALA A 163 -4.88 0.26 -1.03
C ALA A 163 -5.60 0.58 -2.32
N PHE A 164 -6.75 1.22 -2.23
CA PHE A 164 -7.59 1.48 -3.38
C PHE A 164 -6.94 2.44 -4.38
N ALA A 165 -7.32 2.25 -5.65
CA ALA A 165 -7.28 3.34 -6.60
C ALA A 165 -8.70 3.89 -6.79
N PHE A 166 -8.83 5.19 -6.86
CA PHE A 166 -10.02 5.82 -7.39
C PHE A 166 -10.04 5.65 -8.91
N SER A 167 -11.13 5.10 -9.41
CA SER A 167 -11.37 4.95 -10.83
C SER A 167 -12.75 5.46 -11.17
N PHE A 168 -12.98 5.73 -12.43
CA PHE A 168 -14.29 6.08 -12.94
C PHE A 168 -14.72 5.10 -14.03
N SER A 169 -16.02 5.03 -14.24
CA SER A 169 -16.64 4.27 -15.32
C SER A 169 -17.78 5.05 -15.96
N LEU A 170 -18.01 4.80 -17.23
CA LEU A 170 -19.21 5.25 -17.95
C LEU A 170 -19.45 4.34 -19.16
N PRO A 171 -20.71 4.22 -19.65
CA PRO A 171 -20.99 3.49 -20.87
C PRO A 171 -20.15 4.02 -22.04
N ALA A 172 -19.66 3.15 -22.94
CA ALA A 172 -18.89 3.59 -24.11
C ALA A 172 -19.73 4.40 -25.11
N VAL A 173 -21.03 4.26 -25.09
CA VAL A 173 -21.99 5.01 -25.90
C VAL A 173 -22.94 5.77 -24.97
N GLY A 174 -23.17 7.05 -25.23
CA GLY A 174 -24.04 7.93 -24.43
C GLY A 174 -23.92 9.39 -24.86
N GLU A 175 -24.52 10.29 -24.09
CA GLU A 175 -24.53 11.73 -24.37
C GLU A 175 -23.22 12.42 -24.01
N ALA A 176 -22.95 13.58 -24.62
CA ALA A 176 -21.66 14.28 -24.44
C ALA A 176 -21.46 14.82 -23.03
N ASP A 177 -22.51 15.15 -22.34
CA ASP A 177 -22.53 15.71 -20.99
C ASP A 177 -22.71 14.68 -19.88
N ASP A 178 -22.75 13.36 -20.22
CA ASP A 178 -22.78 12.27 -19.24
C ASP A 178 -21.64 12.42 -18.23
N CYS A 179 -21.99 12.41 -16.96
CA CYS A 179 -21.04 12.37 -15.87
C CYS A 179 -20.50 10.95 -15.69
N VAL A 180 -19.29 10.86 -15.16
CA VAL A 180 -18.68 9.57 -14.81
C VAL A 180 -19.20 9.08 -13.46
N ASP A 181 -19.38 7.78 -13.34
CA ASP A 181 -19.53 7.10 -12.08
C ASP A 181 -18.16 6.78 -11.45
N TRP A 182 -18.10 6.80 -10.14
CA TRP A 182 -16.84 6.52 -9.44
C TRP A 182 -16.86 5.15 -8.77
N ASP A 183 -15.72 4.48 -8.85
CA ASP A 183 -15.46 3.19 -8.20
C ASP A 183 -14.19 3.27 -7.37
N VAL A 184 -14.09 2.45 -6.34
CA VAL A 184 -12.80 2.06 -5.77
C VAL A 184 -12.38 0.75 -6.42
N THR A 185 -11.09 0.65 -6.76
CA THR A 185 -10.58 -0.50 -7.51
C THR A 185 -9.35 -1.13 -6.88
N MET A 186 -9.25 -2.45 -7.03
CA MET A 186 -8.13 -3.25 -6.59
C MET A 186 -7.67 -4.16 -7.73
N PRO A 187 -6.36 -4.21 -8.05
CA PRO A 187 -5.85 -5.17 -9.00
C PRO A 187 -6.10 -6.60 -8.56
N SER A 188 -6.46 -7.47 -9.53
CA SER A 188 -6.85 -8.85 -9.25
C SER A 188 -5.88 -9.63 -8.35
N PRO A 189 -4.55 -9.53 -8.48
CA PRO A 189 -3.64 -10.31 -7.62
C PRO A 189 -3.73 -9.98 -6.11
N PHE A 190 -4.22 -8.79 -5.75
CA PHE A 190 -4.34 -8.37 -4.35
C PHE A 190 -5.76 -8.44 -3.81
N ALA A 191 -6.75 -8.50 -4.68
CA ALA A 191 -8.15 -8.39 -4.29
C ALA A 191 -8.59 -9.53 -3.38
N GLU A 192 -8.21 -10.77 -3.70
CA GLU A 192 -8.52 -11.95 -2.89
C GLU A 192 -7.73 -11.94 -1.58
N GLU A 193 -6.41 -11.68 -1.64
CA GLU A 193 -5.53 -11.67 -0.46
C GLU A 193 -6.00 -10.67 0.59
N LEU A 194 -6.59 -9.56 0.16
CA LEU A 194 -7.02 -8.46 1.03
C LEU A 194 -8.53 -8.48 1.35
N GLY A 195 -9.26 -9.48 0.88
CA GLY A 195 -10.71 -9.57 1.11
C GLY A 195 -11.52 -8.49 0.38
N PHE A 196 -10.96 -7.87 -0.67
CA PHE A 196 -11.67 -6.88 -1.47
C PHE A 196 -12.83 -7.51 -2.26
N THR A 197 -12.70 -8.77 -2.63
CA THR A 197 -13.71 -9.55 -3.35
C THR A 197 -14.99 -9.77 -2.54
N ASP A 198 -14.90 -9.68 -1.21
CA ASP A 198 -16.01 -9.91 -0.29
C ASP A 198 -16.80 -8.63 0.01
N LEU A 199 -16.34 -7.49 -0.53
CA LEU A 199 -17.05 -6.21 -0.34
C LEU A 199 -18.37 -6.20 -1.13
N PRO A 200 -19.44 -5.58 -0.58
CA PRO A 200 -20.69 -5.43 -1.28
C PRO A 200 -20.51 -4.74 -2.62
N GLY A 201 -21.15 -5.26 -3.65
CA GLY A 201 -21.08 -4.71 -4.99
C GLY A 201 -19.72 -4.92 -5.70
N ALA A 202 -18.82 -5.74 -5.15
CA ALA A 202 -17.56 -6.06 -5.82
C ALA A 202 -17.80 -6.80 -7.14
N VAL A 203 -17.27 -6.25 -8.23
CA VAL A 203 -17.42 -6.79 -9.60
C VAL A 203 -16.05 -6.99 -10.22
N PHE A 204 -15.82 -8.18 -10.76
CA PHE A 204 -14.60 -8.48 -11.51
C PHE A 204 -14.68 -7.93 -12.93
N VAL A 205 -13.71 -7.13 -13.31
CA VAL A 205 -13.57 -6.60 -14.67
C VAL A 205 -12.31 -7.21 -15.30
N PRO A 206 -12.44 -8.11 -16.30
CA PRO A 206 -11.32 -8.83 -16.88
C PRO A 206 -10.37 -7.93 -17.66
N ALA A 207 -9.13 -8.38 -17.84
CA ALA A 207 -8.17 -7.72 -18.71
C ALA A 207 -8.71 -7.64 -20.15
N ARG A 208 -8.51 -6.50 -20.79
CA ARG A 208 -8.96 -6.27 -22.17
C ARG A 208 -8.09 -5.24 -22.88
N TYR A 209 -7.82 -5.46 -24.15
CA TYR A 209 -7.20 -4.46 -25.00
C TYR A 209 -8.17 -3.31 -25.30
N CYS A 210 -7.69 -2.08 -25.12
CA CYS A 210 -8.47 -0.85 -25.24
C CYS A 210 -7.66 0.22 -25.95
N LEU A 211 -8.32 1.19 -26.55
CA LEU A 211 -7.69 2.47 -26.81
C LEU A 211 -7.40 3.16 -25.48
N TYR A 212 -6.21 3.66 -25.34
CA TYR A 212 -5.69 4.28 -24.14
C TYR A 212 -5.15 5.67 -24.44
N THR A 213 -5.42 6.61 -23.55
CA THR A 213 -4.77 7.93 -23.55
C THR A 213 -4.74 8.50 -22.14
N VAL A 214 -4.01 9.60 -21.98
CA VAL A 214 -4.10 10.45 -20.80
C VAL A 214 -4.82 11.72 -21.19
N VAL A 215 -5.93 12.02 -20.51
CA VAL A 215 -6.69 13.25 -20.67
C VAL A 215 -6.37 14.22 -19.54
N GLU A 216 -6.48 15.49 -19.82
CA GLU A 216 -6.29 16.59 -18.89
C GLU A 216 -7.59 17.38 -18.78
N THR A 217 -7.98 17.71 -17.55
CA THR A 217 -9.12 18.58 -17.27
C THR A 217 -8.69 19.75 -16.38
N PRO A 218 -9.13 20.98 -16.68
CA PRO A 218 -8.84 22.12 -15.84
C PRO A 218 -9.72 22.12 -14.58
N GLY A 219 -9.15 22.58 -13.47
CA GLY A 219 -9.90 22.89 -12.26
C GLY A 219 -10.43 21.69 -11.48
N MET A 220 -11.52 21.94 -10.75
CA MET A 220 -12.24 20.97 -9.92
C MET A 220 -13.47 20.38 -10.63
N ASP A 221 -13.59 20.62 -11.93
CA ASP A 221 -14.74 20.17 -12.69
C ASP A 221 -14.81 18.64 -12.75
N PHE A 222 -16.03 18.12 -12.78
CA PHE A 222 -16.28 16.71 -12.97
C PHE A 222 -15.85 16.28 -14.38
N LEU A 223 -15.19 15.14 -14.47
CA LEU A 223 -14.86 14.54 -15.76
C LEU A 223 -16.17 14.17 -16.48
N ARG A 224 -16.31 14.64 -17.70
CA ARG A 224 -17.43 14.35 -18.60
C ARG A 224 -16.97 13.62 -19.84
N ARG A 225 -17.89 12.94 -20.52
CA ARG A 225 -17.61 12.22 -21.77
C ARG A 225 -16.92 13.11 -22.82
N GLU A 226 -17.22 14.39 -22.86
CA GLU A 226 -16.60 15.34 -23.79
C GLU A 226 -15.06 15.35 -23.67
N ALA A 227 -14.52 15.23 -22.47
CA ALA A 227 -13.07 15.17 -22.25
C ALA A 227 -12.42 13.94 -22.90
N LEU A 228 -13.21 12.90 -23.22
CA LEU A 228 -12.76 11.67 -23.85
C LEU A 228 -12.81 11.72 -25.38
N ARG A 229 -13.25 12.85 -25.96
CA ARG A 229 -13.37 13.06 -27.40
C ARG A 229 -12.17 12.59 -28.22
N PRO A 230 -10.89 12.80 -27.80
CA PRO A 230 -9.75 12.31 -28.57
C PRO A 230 -9.74 10.80 -28.80
N LEU A 231 -10.27 9.99 -27.87
CA LEU A 231 -10.37 8.54 -28.04
C LEU A 231 -11.45 8.17 -29.06
N TYR A 232 -12.60 8.86 -29.02
CA TYR A 232 -13.71 8.61 -29.96
C TYR A 232 -13.37 9.05 -31.36
N ASP A 233 -12.73 10.23 -31.51
CA ASP A 233 -12.24 10.72 -32.81
C ASP A 233 -11.22 9.75 -33.43
N PHE A 234 -10.30 9.23 -32.63
CA PHE A 234 -9.34 8.23 -33.08
C PHE A 234 -10.03 6.91 -33.45
N ALA A 235 -10.99 6.45 -32.64
CA ALA A 235 -11.74 5.24 -32.96
C ALA A 235 -12.46 5.36 -34.30
N ALA A 236 -13.12 6.49 -34.54
CA ALA A 236 -13.81 6.79 -35.80
C ALA A 236 -12.84 6.81 -36.99
N GLN A 237 -11.68 7.48 -36.86
CA GLN A 237 -10.64 7.53 -37.90
C GLN A 237 -10.07 6.14 -38.24
N GLN A 238 -10.03 5.22 -37.26
CA GLN A 238 -9.51 3.88 -37.44
C GLN A 238 -10.60 2.84 -37.75
N ASN A 239 -11.84 3.26 -37.98
CA ASN A 239 -13.03 2.41 -38.16
C ASN A 239 -13.20 1.36 -37.04
N LEU A 240 -12.99 1.80 -35.80
CA LEU A 240 -13.22 1.02 -34.61
C LEU A 240 -14.55 1.43 -33.98
N THR A 241 -15.29 0.47 -33.47
CA THR A 241 -16.58 0.71 -32.81
C THR A 241 -16.38 0.67 -31.29
N PRO A 242 -16.61 1.79 -30.55
CA PRO A 242 -16.66 1.77 -29.10
C PRO A 242 -17.73 0.80 -28.59
N GLU A 243 -17.42 0.05 -27.53
CA GLU A 243 -18.35 -0.89 -26.92
C GLU A 243 -18.12 -1.08 -25.42
N GLY A 244 -19.16 -1.50 -24.70
CA GLY A 244 -19.09 -1.81 -23.28
C GLY A 244 -18.93 -0.58 -22.39
N THR A 245 -18.01 -0.64 -21.46
CA THR A 245 -17.77 0.39 -20.45
C THR A 245 -16.36 0.98 -20.58
N VAL A 246 -16.28 2.31 -20.66
CA VAL A 246 -15.04 3.06 -20.51
C VAL A 246 -14.65 3.04 -19.05
N TYR A 247 -13.38 2.82 -18.80
CA TYR A 247 -12.80 2.91 -17.47
C TYR A 247 -11.65 3.91 -17.46
N GLY A 248 -11.46 4.58 -16.34
CA GLY A 248 -10.33 5.45 -16.17
C GLY A 248 -9.93 5.58 -14.71
N ARG A 249 -8.79 6.21 -14.47
CA ARG A 249 -8.26 6.47 -13.14
C ARG A 249 -7.69 7.87 -13.05
N ASP A 250 -7.82 8.44 -11.86
CA ASP A 250 -7.08 9.63 -11.47
C ASP A 250 -5.57 9.28 -11.34
N ILE A 251 -4.71 10.08 -11.94
CA ILE A 251 -3.26 9.93 -11.86
C ILE A 251 -2.71 10.89 -10.81
N VAL A 252 -2.85 12.18 -11.07
CA VAL A 252 -2.28 13.25 -10.26
C VAL A 252 -2.97 14.58 -10.55
N ASN A 253 -3.00 15.43 -9.53
CA ASN A 253 -3.34 16.84 -9.69
C ASN A 253 -2.05 17.65 -9.72
N ALA A 254 -1.88 18.48 -10.74
CA ALA A 254 -0.74 19.38 -10.85
C ALA A 254 -1.21 20.84 -10.81
N ALA A 255 -0.43 21.68 -10.12
CA ALA A 255 -0.62 23.12 -10.18
C ALA A 255 0.31 23.69 -11.28
N SER A 256 -0.26 24.41 -12.25
CA SER A 256 0.49 25.13 -13.26
C SER A 256 -0.11 26.53 -13.40
N ASP A 257 0.74 27.56 -13.23
CA ASP A 257 0.38 28.97 -13.39
C ASP A 257 -0.89 29.41 -12.63
N GLY A 258 -1.08 28.85 -11.40
CA GLY A 258 -2.23 29.15 -10.54
C GLY A 258 -3.51 28.38 -10.88
N ALA A 259 -3.49 27.52 -11.90
CA ALA A 259 -4.56 26.60 -12.23
C ALA A 259 -4.25 25.19 -11.71
N VAL A 260 -5.27 24.49 -11.23
CA VAL A 260 -5.18 23.06 -10.91
C VAL A 260 -5.55 22.29 -12.17
N LEU A 261 -4.65 21.40 -12.60
CA LEU A 261 -4.88 20.46 -13.69
C LEU A 261 -5.01 19.05 -13.14
N ARG A 262 -5.97 18.30 -13.62
CA ARG A 262 -6.17 16.90 -13.28
C ARG A 262 -5.85 16.04 -14.47
N TYR A 263 -5.12 14.95 -14.23
CA TYR A 263 -4.76 14.00 -15.24
C TYR A 263 -5.41 12.65 -14.98
N TYR A 264 -6.04 12.11 -16.00
CA TYR A 264 -6.73 10.83 -15.95
C TYR A 264 -6.21 9.90 -17.03
N GLU A 265 -5.86 8.68 -16.67
CA GLU A 265 -5.68 7.61 -17.65
C GLU A 265 -7.04 7.00 -18.01
N VAL A 266 -7.27 6.75 -19.29
CA VAL A 266 -8.56 6.31 -19.81
C VAL A 266 -8.39 5.14 -20.76
N TRP A 267 -9.25 4.14 -20.63
CA TRP A 267 -9.35 2.97 -21.49
C TRP A 267 -10.73 2.91 -22.12
N LEU A 268 -10.80 3.06 -23.45
CA LEU A 268 -11.99 2.87 -24.25
C LEU A 268 -11.96 1.50 -24.93
N PRO A 269 -12.79 0.54 -24.51
CA PRO A 269 -12.91 -0.72 -25.20
C PRO A 269 -13.48 -0.50 -26.61
N VAL A 270 -12.88 -1.21 -27.59
CA VAL A 270 -13.31 -1.12 -28.99
C VAL A 270 -13.39 -2.50 -29.61
N ARG A 271 -14.24 -2.62 -30.63
CA ARG A 271 -14.33 -3.78 -31.52
C ARG A 271 -13.84 -3.36 -32.91
N GLU A 272 -13.05 -4.24 -33.55
CA GLU A 272 -12.66 -4.07 -34.95
C GLU A 272 -13.89 -4.26 -35.85
N THR A 273 -14.10 -3.35 -36.76
CA THR A 273 -15.07 -3.53 -37.83
C THR A 273 -14.48 -4.50 -38.86
N GLN A 274 -15.25 -5.50 -39.31
CA GLN A 274 -14.78 -6.53 -40.26
C GLN A 274 -14.14 -5.88 -41.49
N GLY A 275 -12.90 -6.30 -41.82
CA GLY A 275 -12.20 -5.90 -43.03
C GLY A 275 -10.97 -5.00 -42.86
N TYR A 276 -10.61 -4.61 -41.63
CA TYR A 276 -9.44 -3.76 -41.38
C TYR A 276 -8.26 -4.57 -40.81
N PRO A 277 -7.00 -4.19 -41.18
CA PRO A 277 -5.81 -4.86 -40.70
C PRO A 277 -5.70 -4.74 -39.19
N ARG A 278 -5.32 -5.83 -38.55
CA ARG A 278 -5.05 -5.93 -37.11
C ARG A 278 -4.22 -4.74 -36.66
N LEU A 279 -4.77 -3.93 -35.77
CA LEU A 279 -4.00 -2.92 -35.03
C LEU A 279 -2.70 -3.60 -34.58
N LEU A 280 -1.56 -3.07 -35.01
CA LEU A 280 -0.26 -3.54 -34.57
C LEU A 280 -0.31 -3.55 -33.03
N ARG A 281 -0.31 -4.76 -32.48
CA ARG A 281 -0.11 -4.97 -31.05
C ARG A 281 1.26 -4.42 -30.75
N LEU A 282 1.33 -3.14 -30.46
CA LEU A 282 2.51 -2.56 -29.85
C LEU A 282 2.65 -3.27 -28.51
N LYS A 283 3.46 -4.32 -28.51
CA LYS A 283 4.01 -4.90 -27.28
C LYS A 283 4.90 -3.85 -26.65
N THR A 284 4.30 -2.80 -26.13
CA THR A 284 4.98 -1.97 -25.14
C THR A 284 5.11 -2.84 -23.91
N THR A 285 6.27 -3.43 -23.80
CA THR A 285 6.75 -4.09 -22.59
C THR A 285 6.98 -3.01 -21.52
N VAL A 286 5.91 -2.34 -21.13
CA VAL A 286 5.91 -1.58 -19.89
C VAL A 286 5.55 -2.60 -18.82
N SER A 287 6.59 -3.18 -18.25
CA SER A 287 6.53 -4.24 -17.23
C SER A 287 5.98 -3.77 -15.87
N CYS A 288 4.97 -2.88 -15.87
CA CYS A 288 4.39 -2.30 -14.66
C CYS A 288 3.51 -3.25 -13.85
N TRP A 289 3.24 -4.46 -14.36
CA TRP A 289 2.35 -5.41 -13.72
C TRP A 289 2.96 -6.80 -13.54
N ARG A 290 4.22 -6.99 -13.89
CA ARG A 290 4.91 -8.22 -13.51
C ARG A 290 5.49 -8.01 -12.12
N LEU A 291 4.78 -8.54 -11.13
CA LEU A 291 5.37 -8.91 -9.85
C LEU A 291 6.58 -9.80 -10.14
N ARG A 292 7.77 -9.37 -9.77
CA ARG A 292 8.92 -10.23 -9.57
C ARG A 292 8.85 -10.84 -8.18
#